data_44d774491360728cd0654cbe7cc60d0a
#
_entry.id   44d774491360728cd0654cbe7cc60d0a
#
_cell.length_a   1.000
_cell.length_b   1.000
_cell.length_c   1.000
_cell.angle_alpha   90.00
_cell.angle_beta   90.00
_cell.angle_gamma   90.00
#
_symmetry.space_group_name_H-M   'P 1'
#
loop_
_entity.id
_entity.type
_entity.pdbx_description
1 polymer ?
#
loop_
_entity_poly.entity_id
_entity_poly.type
_entity_poly.pdbx_seq_one_letter_code
_entity_poly.pdbx_strand_id
1 'polypeptide(L)'
;LKNKRIGIYEHSSAGRDLYKPLFIALGAEVVSLGRSDNFVPIDTEAVSKEDREKARSWAKEFDLDAIFSTDGDGDRPLIADEAGEWLRGDILGLLCSLALDAEAVAIPVSCNSIISSGRFFKHVKLTKIGSPYVIEAFNELSRSYSRIVGFEANGGFLLGSDICINEQNLHALPTRDAVLPAIMLLYKSRNTSISALVNELPTRYTHSDRLQGITTDKSQSLISMGRENLSNLLSYIGLENEGAISTDMTDGMRITLRDGCIVHLRASGNAPELRCYAEANLLNRAQDLVNTTLA
;
A
#
# COMPACT_ATOMS: atom_id res chain seq x y z
N LEU A 1 -18.60 12.91 -8.48
CA LEU A 1 -18.81 11.45 -8.65
C LEU A 1 -20.21 11.11 -9.19
N LYS A 2 -20.78 12.04 -9.97
CA LYS A 2 -22.10 11.85 -10.58
C LYS A 2 -22.14 10.54 -11.41
N ASN A 3 -23.22 9.78 -11.26
CA ASN A 3 -23.44 8.47 -11.90
C ASN A 3 -22.51 7.35 -11.42
N LYS A 4 -21.77 7.53 -10.32
CA LYS A 4 -21.01 6.47 -9.67
C LYS A 4 -21.78 5.89 -8.51
N ARG A 5 -21.84 4.57 -8.42
CA ARG A 5 -22.48 3.82 -7.35
C ARG A 5 -21.41 3.20 -6.44
N ILE A 6 -21.29 3.72 -5.23
CA ILE A 6 -20.21 3.40 -4.30
C ILE A 6 -20.76 2.64 -3.09
N GLY A 7 -20.23 1.45 -2.85
CA GLY A 7 -20.44 0.73 -1.60
C GLY A 7 -19.56 1.29 -0.50
N ILE A 8 -20.14 1.55 0.68
CA ILE A 8 -19.34 1.89 1.88
C ILE A 8 -19.39 0.70 2.82
N TYR A 9 -18.28 -0.04 2.94
CA TYR A 9 -18.14 -1.09 3.94
C TYR A 9 -17.84 -0.43 5.29
N GLU A 10 -18.89 -0.17 6.03
CA GLU A 10 -18.87 0.61 7.28
C GLU A 10 -18.20 -0.14 8.42
N HIS A 11 -18.37 -1.47 8.51
CA HIS A 11 -18.00 -2.33 9.64
C HIS A 11 -18.06 -1.58 10.99
N SER A 12 -16.98 -1.60 11.79
CA SER A 12 -16.84 -0.85 13.05
C SER A 12 -15.86 0.33 12.93
N SER A 13 -15.59 0.83 11.70
CA SER A 13 -14.68 1.97 11.51
C SER A 13 -15.12 3.21 12.26
N ALA A 14 -14.15 3.94 12.83
CA ALA A 14 -14.40 5.21 13.52
C ALA A 14 -14.99 6.28 12.59
N GLY A 15 -14.68 6.24 11.28
CA GLY A 15 -15.18 7.18 10.28
C GLY A 15 -16.50 6.79 9.61
N ARG A 16 -17.10 5.65 9.95
CA ARG A 16 -18.26 5.05 9.25
C ARG A 16 -19.45 5.99 9.04
N ASP A 17 -19.69 6.92 9.96
CA ASP A 17 -20.81 7.86 9.86
C ASP A 17 -20.47 9.09 8.99
N LEU A 18 -19.21 9.31 8.67
CA LEU A 18 -18.74 10.44 7.88
C LEU A 18 -18.70 10.14 6.37
N TYR A 19 -18.45 8.89 5.99
CA TYR A 19 -18.18 8.53 4.60
C TYR A 19 -19.40 8.63 3.71
N LYS A 20 -20.55 8.10 4.15
CA LYS A 20 -21.78 8.15 3.36
C LYS A 20 -22.21 9.57 2.99
N PRO A 21 -22.39 10.52 3.93
CA PRO A 21 -22.75 11.90 3.58
C PRO A 21 -21.70 12.58 2.71
N LEU A 22 -20.42 12.27 2.90
CA LEU A 22 -19.33 12.83 2.10
C LEU A 22 -19.45 12.39 0.61
N PHE A 23 -19.57 11.09 0.34
CA PHE A 23 -19.67 10.59 -1.03
C PHE A 23 -20.98 11.03 -1.72
N ILE A 24 -22.09 11.15 -0.97
CA ILE A 24 -23.36 11.74 -1.47
C ILE A 24 -23.14 13.20 -1.85
N ALA A 25 -22.46 14.00 -1.02
CA ALA A 25 -22.16 15.40 -1.32
C ALA A 25 -21.30 15.57 -2.59
N LEU A 26 -20.46 14.56 -2.90
CA LEU A 26 -19.69 14.50 -4.13
C LEU A 26 -20.50 13.99 -5.35
N GLY A 27 -21.78 13.68 -5.16
CA GLY A 27 -22.73 13.29 -6.22
C GLY A 27 -22.81 11.80 -6.50
N ALA A 28 -22.23 10.94 -5.66
CA ALA A 28 -22.33 9.49 -5.80
C ALA A 28 -23.67 8.95 -5.27
N GLU A 29 -24.15 7.86 -5.86
CA GLU A 29 -25.12 6.97 -5.22
C GLU A 29 -24.39 6.08 -4.22
N VAL A 30 -24.86 6.01 -2.97
CA VAL A 30 -24.14 5.29 -1.90
C VAL A 30 -24.96 4.16 -1.31
N VAL A 31 -24.35 2.97 -1.27
CA VAL A 31 -24.90 1.77 -0.63
C VAL A 31 -24.11 1.50 0.67
N SER A 32 -24.80 1.48 1.83
CA SER A 32 -24.19 1.10 3.12
C SER A 32 -24.08 -0.42 3.20
N LEU A 33 -22.90 -0.92 3.54
CA LEU A 33 -22.56 -2.34 3.57
C LEU A 33 -21.97 -2.75 4.92
N GLY A 34 -22.37 -3.90 5.44
CA GLY A 34 -21.69 -4.60 6.51
C GLY A 34 -21.48 -3.83 7.81
N ARG A 35 -22.37 -2.88 8.16
CA ARG A 35 -22.30 -2.11 9.42
C ARG A 35 -22.34 -3.04 10.62
N SER A 36 -21.46 -2.83 11.59
CA SER A 36 -21.36 -3.61 12.81
C SER A 36 -21.16 -2.71 14.02
N ASP A 37 -21.81 -3.04 15.14
CA ASP A 37 -21.56 -2.42 16.44
C ASP A 37 -20.50 -3.20 17.24
N ASN A 38 -20.16 -4.42 16.79
CA ASN A 38 -19.03 -5.17 17.31
C ASN A 38 -17.76 -4.82 16.52
N PHE A 39 -16.63 -4.80 17.22
CA PHE A 39 -15.34 -4.54 16.58
C PHE A 39 -15.02 -5.61 15.50
N VAL A 40 -14.74 -5.13 14.29
CA VAL A 40 -14.31 -5.95 13.16
C VAL A 40 -12.89 -5.50 12.79
N PRO A 41 -11.87 -6.32 13.02
CA PRO A 41 -10.50 -5.99 12.65
C PRO A 41 -10.35 -6.05 11.11
N ILE A 42 -9.97 -4.94 10.51
CA ILE A 42 -9.63 -4.88 9.09
C ILE A 42 -8.12 -4.59 8.97
N ASP A 43 -7.41 -5.49 8.28
CA ASP A 43 -6.01 -5.29 7.90
C ASP A 43 -5.95 -4.86 6.43
N THR A 44 -5.56 -3.61 6.19
CA THR A 44 -5.50 -3.04 4.83
C THR A 44 -4.33 -3.56 4.00
N GLU A 45 -3.31 -4.16 4.62
CA GLU A 45 -2.21 -4.83 3.90
C GLU A 45 -2.50 -6.31 3.59
N ALA A 46 -3.31 -6.96 4.45
CA ALA A 46 -3.59 -8.38 4.37
C ALA A 46 -5.09 -8.66 4.55
N VAL A 47 -5.89 -8.20 3.58
CA VAL A 47 -7.36 -8.36 3.61
C VAL A 47 -7.72 -9.84 3.69
N SER A 48 -8.60 -10.17 4.64
CA SER A 48 -9.05 -11.54 4.90
C SER A 48 -9.75 -12.16 3.70
N LYS A 49 -9.74 -13.49 3.61
CA LYS A 49 -10.48 -14.21 2.57
C LYS A 49 -11.98 -13.89 2.64
N GLU A 50 -12.53 -13.82 3.85
CA GLU A 50 -13.93 -13.49 4.07
C GLU A 50 -14.29 -12.10 3.54
N ASP A 51 -13.47 -11.07 3.79
CA ASP A 51 -13.74 -9.71 3.32
C ASP A 51 -13.55 -9.58 1.81
N ARG A 52 -12.68 -10.39 1.19
CA ARG A 52 -12.58 -10.49 -0.28
C ARG A 52 -13.84 -11.11 -0.88
N GLU A 53 -14.36 -12.18 -0.29
CA GLU A 53 -15.59 -12.83 -0.76
C GLU A 53 -16.81 -11.91 -0.61
N LYS A 54 -16.92 -11.20 0.52
CA LYS A 54 -17.96 -10.18 0.74
C LYS A 54 -17.90 -9.08 -0.32
N ALA A 55 -16.73 -8.52 -0.58
CA ALA A 55 -16.58 -7.44 -1.56
C ALA A 55 -17.02 -7.86 -2.97
N ARG A 56 -16.61 -9.04 -3.44
CA ARG A 56 -17.05 -9.60 -4.73
C ARG A 56 -18.55 -9.82 -4.79
N SER A 57 -19.13 -10.33 -3.70
CA SER A 57 -20.59 -10.52 -3.62
C SER A 57 -21.33 -9.19 -3.70
N TRP A 58 -20.92 -8.19 -2.91
CA TRP A 58 -21.54 -6.87 -2.88
C TRP A 58 -21.38 -6.11 -4.19
N ALA A 59 -20.19 -6.16 -4.80
CA ALA A 59 -19.94 -5.51 -6.09
C ALA A 59 -20.93 -6.01 -7.14
N LYS A 60 -21.14 -7.32 -7.21
CA LYS A 60 -22.08 -7.94 -8.14
C LYS A 60 -23.56 -7.71 -7.77
N GLU A 61 -23.92 -7.85 -6.48
CA GLU A 61 -25.30 -7.74 -6.00
C GLU A 61 -25.87 -6.35 -6.20
N PHE A 62 -25.04 -5.32 -5.93
CA PHE A 62 -25.47 -3.92 -5.97
C PHE A 62 -24.99 -3.18 -7.22
N ASP A 63 -24.34 -3.85 -8.19
CA ASP A 63 -23.77 -3.23 -9.39
C ASP A 63 -22.93 -1.99 -9.07
N LEU A 64 -21.87 -2.20 -8.23
CA LEU A 64 -21.05 -1.12 -7.70
C LEU A 64 -19.91 -0.76 -8.64
N ASP A 65 -19.59 0.53 -8.75
CA ASP A 65 -18.37 1.03 -9.42
C ASP A 65 -17.12 0.87 -8.54
N ALA A 66 -17.30 0.88 -7.22
CA ALA A 66 -16.24 0.68 -6.22
C ALA A 66 -16.82 0.38 -4.84
N ILE A 67 -15.98 -0.17 -3.95
CA ILE A 67 -16.28 -0.28 -2.53
C ILE A 67 -15.19 0.49 -1.77
N PHE A 68 -15.60 1.40 -0.89
CA PHE A 68 -14.71 2.12 0.01
C PHE A 68 -14.86 1.61 1.44
N SER A 69 -13.74 1.47 2.12
CA SER A 69 -13.65 1.17 3.55
C SER A 69 -12.38 1.80 4.14
N THR A 70 -12.13 1.55 5.42
CA THR A 70 -10.88 1.88 6.10
C THR A 70 -10.53 0.77 7.10
N ASP A 71 -9.41 0.91 7.81
CA ASP A 71 -9.19 0.17 9.04
C ASP A 71 -10.05 0.70 10.22
N GLY A 72 -9.84 0.16 11.42
CA GLY A 72 -10.69 0.45 12.58
C GLY A 72 -10.65 1.90 13.05
N ASP A 73 -9.49 2.55 13.04
CA ASP A 73 -9.28 3.95 13.43
C ASP A 73 -9.50 4.95 12.29
N GLY A 74 -9.69 4.45 11.05
CA GLY A 74 -10.19 5.26 9.95
C GLY A 74 -9.13 6.07 9.21
N ASP A 75 -7.82 5.80 9.43
CA ASP A 75 -6.74 6.56 8.84
C ASP A 75 -6.07 5.88 7.63
N ARG A 76 -6.38 4.59 7.37
CA ARG A 76 -5.87 3.80 6.26
C ARG A 76 -7.00 3.38 5.33
N PRO A 77 -6.98 3.87 4.09
CA PRO A 77 -8.03 3.53 3.13
C PRO A 77 -7.93 2.09 2.66
N LEU A 78 -9.06 1.53 2.34
CA LEU A 78 -9.21 0.28 1.63
C LEU A 78 -10.25 0.48 0.53
N ILE A 79 -9.90 0.26 -0.72
CA ILE A 79 -10.81 0.42 -1.85
C ILE A 79 -10.79 -0.82 -2.73
N ALA A 80 -11.98 -1.27 -3.16
CA ALA A 80 -12.12 -2.31 -4.16
C ALA A 80 -12.63 -1.72 -5.48
N ASP A 81 -12.25 -2.36 -6.57
CA ASP A 81 -12.73 -2.05 -7.90
C ASP A 81 -14.19 -2.54 -8.14
N GLU A 82 -14.67 -2.36 -9.36
CA GLU A 82 -16.01 -2.77 -9.81
C GLU A 82 -16.25 -4.29 -9.79
N ALA A 83 -15.18 -5.10 -9.71
CA ALA A 83 -15.26 -6.55 -9.52
C ALA A 83 -15.22 -6.97 -8.04
N GLY A 84 -15.02 -6.02 -7.13
CA GLY A 84 -14.85 -6.26 -5.70
C GLY A 84 -13.44 -6.75 -5.34
N GLU A 85 -12.45 -6.49 -6.20
CA GLU A 85 -11.05 -6.80 -5.91
C GLU A 85 -10.40 -5.65 -5.16
N TRP A 86 -9.93 -5.93 -3.94
CA TRP A 86 -9.27 -4.93 -3.11
C TRP A 86 -7.90 -4.53 -3.66
N LEU A 87 -7.69 -3.23 -3.84
CA LEU A 87 -6.40 -2.69 -4.22
C LEU A 87 -5.43 -2.75 -3.04
N ARG A 88 -4.16 -3.00 -3.34
CA ARG A 88 -3.11 -2.74 -2.37
C ARG A 88 -2.98 -1.25 -2.10
N GLY A 89 -2.67 -0.89 -0.85
CA GLY A 89 -2.59 0.50 -0.45
C GLY A 89 -1.52 1.31 -1.21
N ASP A 90 -0.39 0.70 -1.56
CA ASP A 90 0.65 1.35 -2.36
C ASP A 90 0.25 1.57 -3.83
N ILE A 91 -0.59 0.70 -4.40
CA ILE A 91 -1.17 0.90 -5.74
C ILE A 91 -2.21 2.01 -5.71
N LEU A 92 -3.05 2.06 -4.67
CA LEU A 92 -3.96 3.18 -4.45
C LEU A 92 -3.19 4.50 -4.33
N GLY A 93 -2.11 4.52 -3.51
CA GLY A 93 -1.24 5.67 -3.34
C GLY A 93 -0.59 6.12 -4.65
N LEU A 94 -0.09 5.18 -5.47
CA LEU A 94 0.44 5.46 -6.80
C LEU A 94 -0.60 6.13 -7.71
N LEU A 95 -1.79 5.55 -7.83
CA LEU A 95 -2.86 6.07 -8.70
C LEU A 95 -3.36 7.44 -8.22
N CYS A 96 -3.46 7.66 -6.89
CA CYS A 96 -3.77 8.96 -6.31
C CYS A 96 -2.68 9.99 -6.65
N SER A 97 -1.40 9.63 -6.48
CA SER A 97 -0.26 10.51 -6.78
C SER A 97 -0.23 10.94 -8.24
N LEU A 98 -0.55 10.01 -9.15
CA LEU A 98 -0.69 10.31 -10.59
C LEU A 98 -1.90 11.22 -10.88
N ALA A 99 -2.98 11.08 -10.13
CA ALA A 99 -4.16 11.94 -10.28
C ALA A 99 -3.92 13.36 -9.74
N LEU A 100 -3.02 13.52 -8.76
CA LEU A 100 -2.55 14.78 -8.20
C LEU A 100 -1.40 15.40 -9.00
N ASP A 101 -0.92 14.73 -10.04
CA ASP A 101 0.24 15.15 -10.82
C ASP A 101 1.48 15.40 -9.93
N ALA A 102 1.73 14.50 -8.97
CA ALA A 102 2.84 14.60 -8.05
C ALA A 102 4.18 14.54 -8.78
N GLU A 103 5.15 15.37 -8.36
CA GLU A 103 6.51 15.41 -8.94
C GLU A 103 7.43 14.45 -8.19
N ALA A 104 7.29 14.40 -6.87
CA ALA A 104 8.12 13.57 -6.01
C ALA A 104 7.27 12.85 -4.96
N VAL A 105 7.68 11.64 -4.63
CA VAL A 105 7.01 10.82 -3.62
C VAL A 105 7.99 10.31 -2.58
N ALA A 106 7.53 10.25 -1.32
CA ALA A 106 8.22 9.55 -0.23
C ALA A 106 7.44 8.29 0.14
N ILE A 107 8.08 7.13 0.09
CA ILE A 107 7.45 5.84 0.34
C ILE A 107 8.38 4.92 1.14
N PRO A 108 7.85 4.04 2.01
CA PRO A 108 8.63 3.00 2.64
C PRO A 108 9.20 2.00 1.63
N VAL A 109 10.34 1.40 1.97
CA VAL A 109 10.99 0.34 1.18
C VAL A 109 10.14 -0.91 0.98
N SER A 110 9.03 -1.05 1.73
CA SER A 110 8.06 -2.14 1.59
C SER A 110 6.99 -1.91 0.51
N CYS A 111 6.93 -0.70 -0.07
CA CYS A 111 6.05 -0.42 -1.19
C CYS A 111 6.54 -1.12 -2.46
N ASN A 112 5.60 -1.42 -3.35
CA ASN A 112 5.86 -2.11 -4.61
C ASN A 112 6.92 -1.38 -5.44
N SER A 113 7.90 -2.11 -5.92
CA SER A 113 9.09 -1.57 -6.64
C SER A 113 8.76 -0.89 -7.97
N ILE A 114 7.58 -1.14 -8.55
CA ILE A 114 7.15 -0.41 -9.76
C ILE A 114 7.11 1.10 -9.53
N ILE A 115 6.84 1.55 -8.30
CA ILE A 115 6.73 2.97 -7.93
C ILE A 115 8.11 3.64 -8.04
N SER A 116 9.16 2.95 -7.61
CA SER A 116 10.55 3.44 -7.65
C SER A 116 11.28 3.16 -8.97
N SER A 117 10.59 2.65 -9.99
CA SER A 117 11.18 2.30 -11.29
C SER A 117 11.67 3.49 -12.13
N GLY A 118 11.45 4.73 -11.69
CA GLY A 118 11.74 5.96 -12.43
C GLY A 118 10.74 6.28 -13.56
N ARG A 119 9.66 5.49 -13.69
CA ARG A 119 8.67 5.65 -14.76
C ARG A 119 7.63 6.73 -14.47
N PHE A 120 7.25 6.93 -13.20
CA PHE A 120 6.06 7.70 -12.83
C PHE A 120 6.36 9.07 -12.26
N PHE A 121 7.46 9.24 -11.54
CA PHE A 121 7.79 10.45 -10.79
C PHE A 121 9.19 10.95 -11.15
N LYS A 122 9.42 12.25 -10.99
CA LYS A 122 10.75 12.86 -11.16
C LYS A 122 11.72 12.35 -10.09
N HIS A 123 11.20 12.07 -8.89
CA HIS A 123 11.99 11.53 -7.79
C HIS A 123 11.14 10.65 -6.85
N VAL A 124 11.75 9.56 -6.36
CA VAL A 124 11.19 8.69 -5.33
C VAL A 124 12.18 8.57 -4.19
N LYS A 125 11.77 9.03 -3.02
CA LYS A 125 12.54 8.90 -1.78
C LYS A 125 12.07 7.65 -1.05
N LEU A 126 12.94 6.65 -0.95
CA LEU A 126 12.69 5.47 -0.11
C LEU A 126 12.98 5.78 1.35
N THR A 127 12.08 5.38 2.24
CA THR A 127 12.16 5.61 3.68
C THR A 127 12.07 4.30 4.46
N LYS A 128 12.33 4.37 5.76
CA LYS A 128 11.91 3.31 6.69
C LYS A 128 10.39 3.21 6.72
N ILE A 129 9.88 2.06 7.19
CA ILE A 129 8.45 1.82 7.36
C ILE A 129 7.92 2.63 8.54
N GLY A 130 6.90 3.43 8.27
CA GLY A 130 6.20 4.28 9.24
C GLY A 130 6.05 5.72 8.76
N SER A 131 4.86 6.29 8.96
CA SER A 131 4.53 7.64 8.53
C SER A 131 5.48 8.74 9.03
N PRO A 132 6.08 8.69 10.24
CA PRO A 132 7.06 9.70 10.66
C PRO A 132 8.25 9.83 9.72
N TYR A 133 8.76 8.72 9.17
CA TYR A 133 9.88 8.75 8.22
C TYR A 133 9.46 9.28 6.84
N VAL A 134 8.22 9.04 6.44
CA VAL A 134 7.65 9.61 5.21
C VAL A 134 7.52 11.13 5.36
N ILE A 135 7.03 11.62 6.50
CA ILE A 135 6.88 13.04 6.81
C ILE A 135 8.25 13.74 6.86
N GLU A 136 9.24 13.10 7.49
CA GLU A 136 10.60 13.63 7.56
C GLU A 136 11.20 13.86 6.16
N ALA A 137 10.94 12.94 5.23
CA ALA A 137 11.43 13.03 3.86
C ALA A 137 10.86 14.22 3.09
N PHE A 138 9.70 14.75 3.45
CA PHE A 138 9.12 15.93 2.81
C PHE A 138 10.03 17.18 2.96
N ASN A 139 10.76 17.30 4.07
CA ASN A 139 11.71 18.39 4.29
C ASN A 139 12.86 18.39 3.27
N GLU A 140 13.31 17.21 2.84
CA GLU A 140 14.33 17.08 1.80
C GLU A 140 13.73 17.37 0.41
N LEU A 141 12.58 16.75 0.11
CA LEU A 141 11.94 16.86 -1.19
C LEU A 141 11.47 18.29 -1.51
N SER A 142 10.99 19.03 -0.51
CA SER A 142 10.50 20.42 -0.68
C SER A 142 11.56 21.42 -1.15
N ARG A 143 12.85 21.05 -1.07
CA ARG A 143 13.94 21.89 -1.59
C ARG A 143 14.01 21.90 -3.11
N SER A 144 13.43 20.91 -3.78
CA SER A 144 13.57 20.70 -5.23
C SER A 144 12.27 20.46 -5.96
N TYR A 145 11.20 20.13 -5.25
CA TYR A 145 9.89 19.75 -5.84
C TYR A 145 8.77 20.54 -5.16
N SER A 146 7.74 20.87 -5.93
CA SER A 146 6.58 21.63 -5.48
C SER A 146 5.35 20.78 -5.18
N ARG A 147 5.18 19.64 -5.89
CA ARG A 147 4.06 18.73 -5.68
C ARG A 147 4.58 17.43 -5.08
N ILE A 148 4.48 17.34 -3.75
CA ILE A 148 5.04 16.25 -2.95
C ILE A 148 3.95 15.53 -2.23
N VAL A 149 3.98 14.21 -2.30
CA VAL A 149 3.10 13.32 -1.56
C VAL A 149 3.90 12.18 -0.94
N GLY A 150 3.29 11.47 0.00
CA GLY A 150 3.83 10.23 0.53
C GLY A 150 2.71 9.23 0.80
N PHE A 151 3.05 7.95 0.82
CA PHE A 151 2.09 6.90 1.15
C PHE A 151 2.80 5.63 1.61
N GLU A 152 2.04 4.78 2.26
CA GLU A 152 2.53 3.52 2.81
C GLU A 152 1.86 2.32 2.12
N ALA A 153 2.42 1.11 2.27
CA ALA A 153 1.84 -0.11 1.72
C ALA A 153 0.44 -0.42 2.29
N ASN A 154 0.14 0.07 3.50
CA ASN A 154 -1.17 -0.03 4.14
C ASN A 154 -2.22 0.96 3.61
N GLY A 155 -1.87 1.83 2.67
CA GLY A 155 -2.74 2.83 2.06
C GLY A 155 -2.72 4.20 2.72
N GLY A 156 -2.12 4.36 3.90
CA GLY A 156 -2.00 5.66 4.55
C GLY A 156 -1.35 6.67 3.62
N PHE A 157 -2.09 7.70 3.21
CA PHE A 157 -1.67 8.71 2.24
C PHE A 157 -1.45 10.06 2.94
N LEU A 158 -0.38 10.76 2.55
CA LEU A 158 0.03 12.01 3.16
C LEU A 158 0.29 13.06 2.08
N LEU A 159 -0.36 14.22 2.18
CA LEU A 159 -0.13 15.33 1.28
C LEU A 159 1.01 16.22 1.82
N GLY A 160 2.19 16.12 1.21
CA GLY A 160 3.41 16.76 1.70
C GLY A 160 3.58 18.22 1.30
N SER A 161 2.81 18.73 0.35
CA SER A 161 2.83 20.13 -0.09
C SER A 161 1.44 20.58 -0.50
N ASP A 162 1.21 21.89 -0.57
CA ASP A 162 0.02 22.44 -1.22
C ASP A 162 0.02 22.08 -2.70
N ILE A 163 -1.14 21.68 -3.24
CA ILE A 163 -1.34 21.35 -4.65
C ILE A 163 -2.53 22.17 -5.19
N CYS A 164 -2.32 22.89 -6.28
CA CYS A 164 -3.39 23.59 -6.97
C CYS A 164 -4.02 22.69 -8.04
N ILE A 165 -5.34 22.45 -7.94
CA ILE A 165 -6.13 21.69 -8.92
C ILE A 165 -7.30 22.56 -9.36
N ASN A 166 -7.41 22.84 -10.67
CA ASN A 166 -8.49 23.66 -11.22
C ASN A 166 -8.66 25.00 -10.46
N GLU A 167 -7.57 25.70 -10.21
CA GLU A 167 -7.51 26.98 -9.48
C GLU A 167 -7.94 26.91 -8.00
N GLN A 168 -8.11 25.71 -7.45
CA GLN A 168 -8.42 25.48 -6.05
C GLN A 168 -7.18 24.89 -5.34
N ASN A 169 -6.85 25.43 -4.18
CA ASN A 169 -5.75 24.93 -3.37
C ASN A 169 -6.22 23.78 -2.47
N LEU A 170 -5.56 22.65 -2.64
CA LEU A 170 -5.58 21.55 -1.70
C LEU A 170 -4.39 21.72 -0.77
N HIS A 171 -4.64 22.06 0.49
CA HIS A 171 -3.59 22.35 1.47
C HIS A 171 -2.89 21.08 1.94
N ALA A 172 -1.59 21.22 2.18
CA ALA A 172 -0.77 20.14 2.74
C ALA A 172 -1.39 19.57 4.02
N LEU A 173 -1.39 18.26 4.11
CA LEU A 173 -1.87 17.51 5.26
C LEU A 173 -0.87 16.39 5.56
N PRO A 174 0.20 16.66 6.33
CA PRO A 174 1.24 15.68 6.61
C PRO A 174 0.80 14.70 7.73
N THR A 175 -0.37 14.14 7.58
CA THR A 175 -0.93 13.04 8.37
C THR A 175 -1.69 12.11 7.43
N ARG A 176 -1.98 10.89 7.88
CA ARG A 176 -2.73 9.94 7.05
C ARG A 176 -4.13 10.45 6.76
N ASP A 177 -4.50 10.41 5.50
CA ASP A 177 -5.83 10.72 4.98
C ASP A 177 -6.37 9.51 4.20
N ALA A 178 -7.45 8.92 4.71
CA ALA A 178 -8.07 7.77 4.06
C ALA A 178 -8.99 8.18 2.90
N VAL A 179 -9.47 9.42 2.87
CA VAL A 179 -10.53 9.84 1.95
C VAL A 179 -9.96 10.40 0.64
N LEU A 180 -8.92 11.24 0.72
CA LEU A 180 -8.28 11.84 -0.45
C LEU A 180 -7.89 10.82 -1.53
N PRO A 181 -7.16 9.72 -1.20
CA PRO A 181 -6.78 8.75 -2.22
C PRO A 181 -7.96 8.06 -2.87
N ALA A 182 -9.03 7.79 -2.13
CA ALA A 182 -10.26 7.22 -2.69
C ALA A 182 -10.96 8.18 -3.65
N ILE A 183 -11.11 9.45 -3.27
CA ILE A 183 -11.72 10.49 -4.12
C ILE A 183 -10.92 10.67 -5.41
N MET A 184 -9.59 10.76 -5.31
CA MET A 184 -8.73 10.99 -6.47
C MET A 184 -8.70 9.78 -7.42
N LEU A 185 -8.74 8.56 -6.89
CA LEU A 185 -8.89 7.35 -7.70
C LEU A 185 -10.24 7.34 -8.45
N LEU A 186 -11.34 7.61 -7.76
CA LEU A 186 -12.69 7.67 -8.34
C LEU A 186 -12.82 8.79 -9.38
N TYR A 187 -12.17 9.93 -9.13
CA TYR A 187 -12.09 11.00 -10.13
C TYR A 187 -11.29 10.58 -11.37
N LYS A 188 -10.17 9.91 -11.19
CA LYS A 188 -9.33 9.40 -12.29
C LYS A 188 -10.06 8.33 -13.10
N SER A 189 -10.85 7.47 -12.45
CA SER A 189 -11.65 6.42 -13.10
C SER A 189 -13.02 6.87 -13.63
N ARG A 190 -13.31 8.19 -13.67
CA ARG A 190 -14.64 8.69 -14.08
C ARG A 190 -15.07 8.29 -15.49
N ASN A 191 -14.12 8.10 -16.42
CA ASN A 191 -14.35 7.73 -17.81
C ASN A 191 -13.88 6.31 -18.15
N THR A 192 -13.48 5.54 -17.14
CA THR A 192 -12.98 4.17 -17.27
C THR A 192 -13.33 3.40 -15.99
N SER A 193 -12.81 2.19 -15.84
CA SER A 193 -12.93 1.45 -14.58
C SER A 193 -11.65 1.53 -13.74
N ILE A 194 -11.76 1.20 -12.44
CA ILE A 194 -10.59 1.11 -11.56
C ILE A 194 -9.68 -0.02 -12.00
N SER A 195 -10.25 -1.19 -12.33
CA SER A 195 -9.48 -2.34 -12.83
C SER A 195 -8.70 -2.01 -14.11
N ALA A 196 -9.28 -1.21 -15.02
CA ALA A 196 -8.57 -0.78 -16.22
C ALA A 196 -7.35 0.08 -15.88
N LEU A 197 -7.46 1.03 -14.93
CA LEU A 197 -6.32 1.82 -14.47
C LEU A 197 -5.22 0.97 -13.83
N VAL A 198 -5.59 -0.05 -13.07
CA VAL A 198 -4.63 -0.99 -12.46
C VAL A 198 -3.94 -1.83 -13.54
N ASN A 199 -4.67 -2.27 -14.56
CA ASN A 199 -4.13 -3.08 -15.65
C ASN A 199 -3.15 -2.32 -16.58
N GLU A 200 -3.16 -0.98 -16.56
CA GLU A 200 -2.17 -0.15 -17.26
C GLU A 200 -0.80 -0.11 -16.54
N LEU A 201 -0.76 -0.52 -15.26
CA LEU A 201 0.47 -0.55 -14.49
C LEU A 201 1.32 -1.78 -14.85
N PRO A 202 2.66 -1.70 -14.72
CA PRO A 202 3.50 -2.88 -14.86
C PRO A 202 3.09 -3.96 -13.85
N THR A 203 2.99 -5.19 -14.31
CA THR A 203 2.63 -6.31 -13.45
C THR A 203 3.74 -6.61 -12.46
N ARG A 204 3.44 -6.49 -11.16
CA ARG A 204 4.34 -6.83 -10.07
C ARG A 204 3.54 -7.28 -8.86
N TYR A 205 3.69 -8.54 -8.49
CA TYR A 205 2.99 -9.13 -7.36
C TYR A 205 3.84 -9.05 -6.11
N THR A 206 3.20 -8.81 -4.99
CA THR A 206 3.80 -8.81 -3.66
C THR A 206 3.13 -9.85 -2.78
N HIS A 207 3.91 -10.48 -1.92
CA HIS A 207 3.41 -11.34 -0.87
C HIS A 207 4.20 -11.07 0.42
N SER A 208 3.55 -11.25 1.57
CA SER A 208 4.22 -11.08 2.87
C SER A 208 3.67 -12.06 3.89
N ASP A 209 4.55 -12.49 4.78
CA ASP A 209 4.20 -13.29 5.97
C ASP A 209 5.22 -13.02 7.08
N ARG A 210 5.06 -13.67 8.23
CA ARG A 210 5.85 -13.46 9.43
C ARG A 210 6.08 -14.74 10.22
N LEU A 211 7.24 -14.85 10.84
CA LEU A 211 7.51 -15.80 11.91
C LEU A 211 7.25 -15.12 13.26
N GLN A 212 6.31 -15.65 14.00
CA GLN A 212 6.01 -15.23 15.37
C GLN A 212 6.93 -15.89 16.38
N GLY A 213 7.14 -15.25 17.55
CA GLY A 213 7.99 -15.77 18.61
C GLY A 213 9.50 -15.59 18.37
N ILE A 214 9.89 -14.90 17.31
CA ILE A 214 11.28 -14.54 17.02
C ILE A 214 11.59 -13.20 17.68
N THR A 215 12.49 -13.19 18.64
CA THR A 215 12.91 -11.96 19.34
C THR A 215 13.57 -10.97 18.37
N THR A 216 13.46 -9.68 18.67
CA THR A 216 14.08 -8.61 17.88
C THR A 216 15.59 -8.85 17.71
N ASP A 217 16.29 -9.30 18.77
CA ASP A 217 17.73 -9.59 18.74
C ASP A 217 18.07 -10.72 17.75
N LYS A 218 17.27 -11.80 17.72
CA LYS A 218 17.44 -12.88 16.73
C LYS A 218 17.22 -12.40 15.30
N SER A 219 16.17 -11.61 15.08
CA SER A 219 15.89 -11.02 13.78
C SER A 219 17.02 -10.09 13.33
N GLN A 220 17.55 -9.27 14.22
CA GLN A 220 18.68 -8.39 13.94
C GLN A 220 19.98 -9.17 13.70
N SER A 221 20.22 -10.26 14.45
CA SER A 221 21.37 -11.13 14.22
C SER A 221 21.34 -11.77 12.83
N LEU A 222 20.17 -12.19 12.37
CA LEU A 222 20.00 -12.73 11.01
C LEU A 222 20.30 -11.65 9.94
N ILE A 223 19.79 -10.44 10.12
CA ILE A 223 20.06 -9.31 9.22
C ILE A 223 21.54 -8.94 9.22
N SER A 224 22.20 -8.97 10.40
CA SER A 224 23.65 -8.71 10.53
C SER A 224 24.49 -9.76 9.85
N MET A 225 24.11 -11.03 9.94
CA MET A 225 24.74 -12.12 9.17
C MET A 225 24.74 -11.81 7.67
N GLY A 226 23.61 -11.36 7.14
CA GLY A 226 23.50 -11.00 5.72
C GLY A 226 24.34 -9.79 5.34
N ARG A 227 24.51 -8.82 6.25
CA ARG A 227 25.38 -7.66 6.04
C ARG A 227 26.86 -8.07 5.97
N GLU A 228 27.28 -9.02 6.80
CA GLU A 228 28.65 -9.54 6.83
C GLU A 228 28.91 -10.48 5.65
N ASN A 229 28.00 -11.39 5.39
CA ASN A 229 28.10 -12.35 4.30
C ASN A 229 26.71 -12.71 3.71
N LEU A 230 26.38 -12.09 2.62
CA LEU A 230 25.08 -12.29 1.94
C LEU A 230 24.89 -13.73 1.46
N SER A 231 25.95 -14.41 1.02
CA SER A 231 25.85 -15.80 0.56
C SER A 231 25.49 -16.75 1.71
N ASN A 232 26.01 -16.50 2.92
CA ASN A 232 25.65 -17.27 4.10
C ASN A 232 24.16 -17.05 4.45
N LEU A 233 23.69 -15.81 4.40
CA LEU A 233 22.27 -15.54 4.63
C LEU A 233 21.40 -16.25 3.59
N LEU A 234 21.73 -16.12 2.29
CA LEU A 234 20.95 -16.78 1.22
C LEU A 234 20.89 -18.30 1.41
N SER A 235 22.02 -18.92 1.80
CA SER A 235 22.04 -20.35 2.12
C SER A 235 21.19 -20.69 3.34
N TYR A 236 21.22 -19.84 4.37
CA TYR A 236 20.46 -20.07 5.60
C TYR A 236 18.95 -19.99 5.38
N ILE A 237 18.49 -19.10 4.48
CA ILE A 237 17.07 -18.90 4.18
C ILE A 237 16.61 -19.70 2.93
N GLY A 238 17.39 -20.68 2.46
CA GLY A 238 17.04 -21.58 1.34
C GLY A 238 17.07 -20.94 -0.04
N LEU A 239 17.77 -19.81 -0.22
CA LEU A 239 17.86 -19.06 -1.47
C LEU A 239 19.28 -19.05 -2.09
N GLU A 240 20.12 -20.02 -1.76
CA GLU A 240 21.53 -20.11 -2.21
C GLU A 240 21.68 -20.13 -3.73
N ASN A 241 20.70 -20.69 -4.44
CA ASN A 241 20.71 -20.83 -5.90
C ASN A 241 20.20 -19.56 -6.64
N GLU A 242 19.55 -18.66 -5.94
CA GLU A 242 18.92 -17.47 -6.55
C GLU A 242 19.94 -16.39 -6.92
N GLY A 243 20.98 -16.25 -6.10
CA GLY A 243 21.96 -15.18 -6.21
C GLY A 243 21.34 -13.80 -5.98
N ALA A 244 22.16 -12.81 -5.71
CA ALA A 244 21.71 -11.45 -5.49
C ALA A 244 22.52 -10.47 -6.36
N ILE A 245 21.87 -9.34 -6.76
CA ILE A 245 22.50 -8.24 -7.49
C ILE A 245 22.68 -6.99 -6.64
N SER A 246 21.81 -6.77 -5.66
CA SER A 246 21.93 -5.62 -4.75
C SER A 246 21.21 -5.85 -3.44
N THR A 247 21.59 -5.09 -2.43
CA THR A 247 20.92 -5.02 -1.12
C THR A 247 20.64 -3.58 -0.74
N ASP A 248 19.51 -3.37 -0.05
CA ASP A 248 19.12 -2.10 0.56
C ASP A 248 18.91 -2.32 2.05
N MET A 249 19.59 -1.52 2.88
CA MET A 249 19.58 -1.60 4.34
C MET A 249 18.79 -0.45 4.99
N THR A 250 17.92 0.21 4.25
CA THR A 250 17.13 1.34 4.75
C THR A 250 16.26 0.95 5.93
N ASP A 251 15.61 -0.23 5.87
CA ASP A 251 14.84 -0.80 7.00
C ASP A 251 14.88 -2.33 6.93
N GLY A 252 15.71 -2.95 7.75
CA GLY A 252 16.00 -4.38 7.63
C GLY A 252 16.98 -4.67 6.49
N MET A 253 16.77 -5.77 5.77
CA MET A 253 17.55 -6.13 4.59
C MET A 253 16.65 -6.48 3.41
N ARG A 254 16.66 -5.66 2.39
CA ARG A 254 15.95 -5.86 1.13
C ARG A 254 16.94 -6.31 0.06
N ILE A 255 16.75 -7.51 -0.45
CA ILE A 255 17.66 -8.19 -1.38
C ILE A 255 16.99 -8.22 -2.76
N THR A 256 17.66 -7.73 -3.79
CA THR A 256 17.24 -7.92 -5.17
C THR A 256 17.98 -9.14 -5.74
N LEU A 257 17.23 -10.15 -6.15
CA LEU A 257 17.74 -11.40 -6.73
C LEU A 257 18.12 -11.22 -8.21
N ARG A 258 18.85 -12.20 -8.79
CA ARG A 258 19.30 -12.14 -10.21
C ARG A 258 18.15 -12.09 -11.21
N ASP A 259 17.03 -12.72 -10.91
CA ASP A 259 15.80 -12.70 -11.74
C ASP A 259 15.00 -11.41 -11.59
N GLY A 260 15.48 -10.45 -10.77
CA GLY A 260 14.82 -9.21 -10.45
C GLY A 260 13.75 -9.34 -9.37
N CYS A 261 13.49 -10.53 -8.82
CA CYS A 261 12.64 -10.69 -7.65
C CYS A 261 13.27 -10.02 -6.42
N ILE A 262 12.44 -9.71 -5.43
CA ILE A 262 12.89 -9.05 -4.22
C ILE A 262 12.47 -9.89 -3.02
N VAL A 263 13.36 -10.02 -2.04
CA VAL A 263 13.08 -10.55 -0.72
C VAL A 263 13.53 -9.52 0.32
N HIS A 264 12.66 -9.17 1.24
CA HIS A 264 12.93 -8.18 2.27
C HIS A 264 12.64 -8.75 3.65
N LEU A 265 13.68 -8.85 4.48
CA LEU A 265 13.62 -9.30 5.87
C LEU A 265 13.68 -8.10 6.81
N ARG A 266 12.77 -8.06 7.77
CA ARG A 266 12.68 -6.98 8.73
C ARG A 266 12.30 -7.50 10.12
N ALA A 267 13.02 -7.06 11.15
CA ALA A 267 12.58 -7.22 12.52
C ALA A 267 11.36 -6.33 12.79
N SER A 268 10.32 -6.86 13.43
CA SER A 268 9.18 -6.04 13.86
C SER A 268 9.60 -5.13 15.01
N GLY A 269 9.16 -3.86 14.97
CA GLY A 269 9.38 -2.90 16.05
C GLY A 269 8.42 -3.08 17.24
N ASN A 270 7.28 -3.74 17.05
CA ASN A 270 6.17 -3.75 18.01
C ASN A 270 5.86 -5.16 18.55
N ALA A 271 6.39 -6.21 17.95
CA ALA A 271 6.13 -7.60 18.32
C ALA A 271 7.38 -8.46 18.11
N PRO A 272 7.53 -9.59 18.83
CA PRO A 272 8.62 -10.54 18.62
C PRO A 272 8.37 -11.34 17.32
N GLU A 273 8.58 -10.69 16.16
CA GLU A 273 8.32 -11.23 14.83
C GLU A 273 9.45 -10.88 13.86
N LEU A 274 9.79 -11.83 13.00
CA LEU A 274 10.54 -11.58 11.77
C LEU A 274 9.54 -11.51 10.61
N ARG A 275 9.51 -10.41 9.92
CA ARG A 275 8.65 -10.20 8.73
C ARG A 275 9.45 -10.43 7.47
N CYS A 276 8.81 -11.11 6.51
CA CYS A 276 9.31 -11.30 5.16
C CYS A 276 8.31 -10.74 4.16
N TYR A 277 8.81 -9.94 3.22
CA TYR A 277 8.07 -9.44 2.08
C TYR A 277 8.78 -9.90 0.82
N ALA A 278 8.04 -10.32 -0.20
CA ALA A 278 8.62 -10.64 -1.50
C ALA A 278 7.86 -9.99 -2.64
N GLU A 279 8.59 -9.71 -3.72
CA GLU A 279 8.03 -9.18 -4.96
C GLU A 279 8.52 -10.03 -6.14
N ALA A 280 7.61 -10.35 -7.06
CA ALA A 280 7.89 -11.09 -8.27
C ALA A 280 6.94 -10.72 -9.41
N ASN A 281 7.27 -11.14 -10.64
CA ASN A 281 6.38 -10.96 -11.80
C ASN A 281 5.22 -11.97 -11.84
N LEU A 282 5.24 -12.99 -10.97
CA LEU A 282 4.18 -13.97 -10.80
C LEU A 282 3.82 -14.09 -9.31
N LEU A 283 2.53 -14.20 -9.01
CA LEU A 283 2.05 -14.29 -7.63
C LEU A 283 2.58 -15.53 -6.89
N ASN A 284 2.55 -16.70 -7.53
CA ASN A 284 3.08 -17.94 -6.95
C ASN A 284 4.59 -17.81 -6.63
N ARG A 285 5.37 -17.16 -7.48
CA ARG A 285 6.79 -16.91 -7.21
C ARG A 285 7.01 -16.04 -5.98
N ALA A 286 6.22 -14.98 -5.79
CA ALA A 286 6.31 -14.16 -4.58
C ALA A 286 5.93 -14.96 -3.33
N GLN A 287 4.92 -15.82 -3.41
CA GLN A 287 4.51 -16.72 -2.34
C GLN A 287 5.61 -17.74 -2.00
N ASP A 288 6.18 -18.39 -3.02
CA ASP A 288 7.26 -19.38 -2.86
C ASP A 288 8.48 -18.76 -2.19
N LEU A 289 8.88 -17.53 -2.58
CA LEU A 289 9.99 -16.81 -1.97
C LEU A 289 9.76 -16.55 -0.48
N VAL A 290 8.57 -16.12 -0.08
CA VAL A 290 8.23 -15.91 1.33
C VAL A 290 8.24 -17.22 2.10
N ASN A 291 7.56 -18.25 1.57
CA ASN A 291 7.48 -19.56 2.21
C ASN A 291 8.87 -20.19 2.41
N THR A 292 9.72 -20.16 1.38
CA THR A 292 11.09 -20.68 1.46
C THR A 292 11.92 -19.90 2.48
N THR A 293 11.81 -18.55 2.47
CA THR A 293 12.60 -17.68 3.36
C THR A 293 12.24 -17.87 4.84
N LEU A 294 10.96 -18.19 5.13
CA LEU A 294 10.45 -18.34 6.50
C LEU A 294 10.43 -19.81 6.99
N ALA A 295 10.80 -20.78 6.16
CA ALA A 295 10.87 -22.20 6.54
C ALA A 295 12.09 -22.47 7.44
#